data_ff3aed7b4d5250e84256343b24352d31
#
_entry.id   ff3aed7b4d5250e84256343b24352d31
#
_cell.length_a   1.000
_cell.length_b   1.000
_cell.length_c   1.000
_cell.angle_alpha   90.00
_cell.angle_beta   90.00
_cell.angle_gamma   90.00
#
_symmetry.space_group_name_H-M   'P 1'
#
loop_
_entity.id
_entity.type
_entity.pdbx_description
1 polymer ?
#
loop_
_entity_poly.entity_id
_entity_poly.type
_entity_poly.pdbx_seq_one_letter_code
_entity_poly.pdbx_strand_id
1 'polypeptide(L)'
;NMDFDAVCLSVSQQKCDIAMAGLTINEEREGYVTFTDSYYSASQRLIVPSNVTTFDDCKTADDVAAKLAETKSSDQIGVQQGTTGQYYIEGSEDWGFPGLPAKCVTYKSGSLAVQDMLNGNIQYVIIDAAPAAAITTAINAVQ
;
A
#
# COMPACT_ATOMS: atom_id res chain seq x y z
N ASN A 1 -20.23 0.22 0.09
CA ASN A 1 -18.88 0.60 0.46
C ASN A 1 -18.42 -0.27 1.64
N MET A 2 -17.20 -0.80 1.58
CA MET A 2 -16.64 -1.72 2.60
C MET A 2 -15.13 -1.53 2.68
N ASP A 3 -14.52 -2.04 3.76
CA ASP A 3 -13.08 -2.02 3.92
C ASP A 3 -12.40 -2.89 2.84
N PHE A 4 -11.23 -2.51 2.37
CA PHE A 4 -10.56 -3.13 1.21
C PHE A 4 -10.27 -4.62 1.45
N ASP A 5 -9.83 -4.99 2.64
CA ASP A 5 -9.54 -6.36 3.05
C ASP A 5 -10.77 -7.27 3.08
N ALA A 6 -11.97 -6.71 3.19
CA ALA A 6 -13.23 -7.44 3.20
C ALA A 6 -13.81 -7.73 1.79
N VAL A 7 -13.24 -7.13 0.73
CA VAL A 7 -13.85 -7.17 -0.62
C VAL A 7 -13.93 -8.59 -1.17
N CYS A 8 -12.81 -9.31 -1.25
CA CYS A 8 -12.79 -10.68 -1.75
C CYS A 8 -13.65 -11.62 -0.90
N LEU A 9 -13.57 -11.48 0.43
CA LEU A 9 -14.34 -12.30 1.35
C LEU A 9 -15.85 -12.10 1.20
N SER A 10 -16.29 -10.87 0.85
CA SER A 10 -17.69 -10.58 0.61
C SER A 10 -18.25 -11.30 -0.62
N VAL A 11 -17.43 -11.47 -1.68
CA VAL A 11 -17.81 -12.30 -2.84
C VAL A 11 -17.87 -13.77 -2.45
N SER A 12 -16.85 -14.27 -1.78
CA SER A 12 -16.82 -15.68 -1.31
C SER A 12 -18.02 -16.04 -0.42
N GLN A 13 -18.47 -15.09 0.41
CA GLN A 13 -19.65 -15.26 1.29
C GLN A 13 -20.98 -14.96 0.59
N GLN A 14 -20.98 -14.75 -0.73
CA GLN A 14 -22.19 -14.45 -1.53
C GLN A 14 -22.95 -13.19 -1.05
N LYS A 15 -22.26 -12.24 -0.43
CA LYS A 15 -22.82 -10.93 -0.05
C LYS A 15 -22.91 -9.98 -1.24
N CYS A 16 -22.15 -10.25 -2.29
CA CYS A 16 -22.20 -9.62 -3.60
C CYS A 16 -21.76 -10.63 -4.66
N ASP A 17 -22.25 -10.46 -5.88
CA ASP A 17 -21.98 -11.39 -6.99
C ASP A 17 -20.60 -11.17 -7.60
N ILE A 18 -20.17 -9.91 -7.69
CA ILE A 18 -18.87 -9.49 -8.21
C ILE A 18 -18.30 -8.33 -7.37
N ALA A 19 -16.97 -8.19 -7.40
CA ALA A 19 -16.27 -7.06 -6.81
C ALA A 19 -15.29 -6.44 -7.80
N MET A 20 -15.14 -5.12 -7.75
CA MET A 20 -14.23 -4.35 -8.59
C MET A 20 -13.53 -3.32 -7.73
N ALA A 21 -12.25 -3.54 -7.41
CA ALA A 21 -11.49 -2.70 -6.48
C ALA A 21 -9.98 -2.64 -6.79
N GLY A 22 -9.56 -2.97 -8.01
CA GLY A 22 -8.14 -3.00 -8.36
C GLY A 22 -7.35 -4.03 -7.55
N LEU A 23 -7.97 -5.16 -7.23
CA LEU A 23 -7.38 -6.23 -6.44
C LEU A 23 -6.31 -6.97 -7.25
N THR A 24 -5.13 -7.13 -6.69
CA THR A 24 -4.09 -7.97 -7.30
C THR A 24 -4.48 -9.44 -7.22
N ILE A 25 -4.35 -10.15 -8.35
CA ILE A 25 -4.53 -11.60 -8.43
C ILE A 25 -3.36 -12.27 -7.73
N ASN A 26 -3.64 -13.16 -6.78
CA ASN A 26 -2.64 -13.99 -6.10
C ASN A 26 -3.25 -15.31 -5.63
N GLU A 27 -2.41 -16.30 -5.33
CA GLU A 27 -2.82 -17.65 -4.96
C GLU A 27 -3.69 -17.67 -3.69
N GLU A 28 -3.38 -16.86 -2.69
CA GLU A 28 -4.18 -16.77 -1.46
C GLU A 28 -5.64 -16.40 -1.78
N ARG A 29 -5.85 -15.38 -2.58
CA ARG A 29 -7.19 -14.92 -2.95
C ARG A 29 -7.90 -15.90 -3.90
N GLU A 30 -7.15 -16.49 -4.83
CA GLU A 30 -7.68 -17.53 -5.73
C GLU A 30 -8.17 -18.77 -5.00
N GLY A 31 -7.70 -18.99 -3.77
CA GLY A 31 -8.18 -20.07 -2.91
C GLY A 31 -9.66 -19.96 -2.53
N TYR A 32 -10.29 -18.79 -2.65
CA TYR A 32 -11.68 -18.59 -2.24
C TYR A 32 -12.52 -17.70 -3.17
N VAL A 33 -11.93 -17.08 -4.21
CA VAL A 33 -12.63 -16.35 -5.28
C VAL A 33 -12.01 -16.66 -6.64
N THR A 34 -12.78 -16.46 -7.72
CA THR A 34 -12.30 -16.55 -9.09
C THR A 34 -12.13 -15.14 -9.65
N PHE A 35 -10.97 -14.86 -10.24
CA PHE A 35 -10.70 -13.60 -10.91
C PHE A 35 -11.10 -13.64 -12.38
N THR A 36 -11.47 -12.47 -12.91
CA THR A 36 -11.56 -12.23 -14.35
C THR A 36 -10.16 -12.06 -14.94
N ASP A 37 -10.07 -11.85 -16.25
CA ASP A 37 -8.85 -11.31 -16.84
C ASP A 37 -8.49 -9.97 -16.22
N SER A 38 -7.17 -9.67 -16.16
CA SER A 38 -6.70 -8.39 -15.63
C SER A 38 -7.21 -7.22 -16.48
N TYR A 39 -7.83 -6.24 -15.85
CA TYR A 39 -8.35 -5.02 -16.52
C TYR A 39 -7.54 -3.76 -16.20
N TYR A 40 -6.60 -3.83 -15.25
CA TYR A 40 -5.80 -2.69 -14.81
C TYR A 40 -4.43 -3.16 -14.31
N SER A 41 -3.38 -2.40 -14.66
CA SER A 41 -2.03 -2.63 -14.13
C SER A 41 -1.76 -1.59 -13.05
N ALA A 42 -1.61 -2.05 -11.81
CA ALA A 42 -1.33 -1.20 -10.66
C ALA A 42 0.18 -1.19 -10.31
N SER A 43 0.59 -0.15 -9.62
CA SER A 43 1.92 -0.07 -8.99
C SER A 43 1.80 0.57 -7.62
N GLN A 44 2.73 0.24 -6.72
CA GLN A 44 2.82 0.88 -5.42
C GLN A 44 3.62 2.18 -5.53
N ARG A 45 3.33 3.13 -4.66
CA ARG A 45 4.06 4.40 -4.52
C ARG A 45 4.44 4.63 -3.08
N LEU A 46 5.64 5.15 -2.87
CA LEU A 46 6.09 5.68 -1.60
C LEU A 46 5.72 7.15 -1.52
N ILE A 47 5.00 7.55 -0.47
CA ILE A 47 4.73 8.94 -0.14
C ILE A 47 5.64 9.33 1.01
N VAL A 48 6.34 10.44 0.86
CA VAL A 48 7.26 10.98 1.85
C VAL A 48 6.90 12.45 2.14
N PRO A 49 7.18 12.96 3.35
CA PRO A 49 7.07 14.40 3.62
C PRO A 49 8.01 15.21 2.71
N SER A 50 7.59 16.41 2.30
CA SER A 50 8.33 17.25 1.35
C SER A 50 9.72 17.69 1.83
N ASN A 51 9.98 17.64 3.12
CA ASN A 51 11.28 17.96 3.73
C ASN A 51 12.23 16.75 3.84
N VAL A 52 11.80 15.56 3.42
CA VAL A 52 12.62 14.34 3.42
C VAL A 52 13.36 14.24 2.10
N THR A 53 14.68 14.21 2.15
CA THR A 53 15.57 14.16 0.98
C THR A 53 16.21 12.79 0.75
N THR A 54 15.92 11.82 1.60
CA THR A 54 16.52 10.46 1.56
C THR A 54 16.36 9.76 0.21
N PHE A 55 15.27 10.07 -0.51
CA PHE A 55 14.92 9.42 -1.77
C PHE A 55 15.16 10.27 -3.01
N ASP A 56 15.70 11.49 -2.86
CA ASP A 56 15.87 12.44 -3.98
C ASP A 56 16.82 11.92 -5.09
N ASP A 57 17.79 11.11 -4.71
CA ASP A 57 18.75 10.52 -5.65
C ASP A 57 18.23 9.23 -6.32
N CYS A 58 17.10 8.69 -5.88
CA CYS A 58 16.51 7.47 -6.43
C CYS A 58 15.94 7.75 -7.82
N LYS A 59 16.36 6.97 -8.82
CA LYS A 59 15.91 7.07 -10.21
C LYS A 59 15.04 5.90 -10.63
N THR A 60 15.16 4.78 -9.93
CA THR A 60 14.46 3.53 -10.22
C THR A 60 13.72 3.01 -9.00
N ALA A 61 12.79 2.08 -9.22
CA ALA A 61 12.11 1.38 -8.13
C ALA A 61 13.11 0.59 -7.25
N ASP A 62 14.16 0.04 -7.86
CA ASP A 62 15.20 -0.71 -7.14
C ASP A 62 16.01 0.20 -6.21
N ASP A 63 16.27 1.45 -6.61
CA ASP A 63 16.93 2.43 -5.74
C ASP A 63 16.06 2.74 -4.50
N VAL A 64 14.76 2.90 -4.69
CA VAL A 64 13.81 3.12 -3.58
C VAL A 64 13.74 1.88 -2.68
N ALA A 65 13.68 0.68 -3.25
CA ALA A 65 13.66 -0.57 -2.50
C ALA A 65 14.93 -0.75 -1.67
N ALA A 66 16.11 -0.43 -2.23
CA ALA A 66 17.37 -0.46 -1.51
C ALA A 66 17.38 0.49 -0.30
N LYS A 67 16.87 1.71 -0.47
CA LYS A 67 16.75 2.68 0.63
C LYS A 67 15.76 2.20 1.70
N LEU A 68 14.63 1.60 1.30
CA LEU A 68 13.67 1.05 2.25
C LEU A 68 14.24 -0.14 3.04
N ALA A 69 15.13 -0.94 2.44
CA ALA A 69 15.82 -2.02 3.13
C ALA A 69 16.81 -1.52 4.21
N GLU A 70 17.24 -0.25 4.15
CA GLU A 70 18.10 0.39 5.15
C GLU A 70 17.31 1.00 6.34
N THR A 71 15.96 0.95 6.30
CA THR A 71 15.11 1.43 7.40
C THR A 71 15.35 0.64 8.68
N LYS A 72 14.96 1.21 9.80
CA LYS A 72 15.15 0.62 11.14
C LYS A 72 13.81 0.16 11.72
N SER A 73 13.84 -0.71 12.70
CA SER A 73 12.65 -1.13 13.44
C SER A 73 11.95 0.00 14.22
N SER A 74 12.62 1.14 14.38
CA SER A 74 12.02 2.37 14.91
C SER A 74 11.22 3.17 13.88
N ASP A 75 11.49 2.94 12.58
CA ASP A 75 10.78 3.64 11.51
C ASP A 75 9.41 2.98 11.30
N GLN A 76 8.41 3.78 11.00
CA GLN A 76 7.05 3.33 10.83
C GLN A 76 6.55 3.71 9.43
N ILE A 77 6.02 2.74 8.70
CA ILE A 77 5.49 2.95 7.36
C ILE A 77 4.00 2.59 7.37
N GLY A 78 3.17 3.56 7.00
CA GLY A 78 1.73 3.40 6.90
C GLY A 78 1.31 2.73 5.60
N VAL A 79 0.29 1.88 5.67
CA VAL A 79 -0.32 1.21 4.53
C VAL A 79 -1.84 1.15 4.70
N GLN A 80 -2.55 0.95 3.60
CA GLN A 80 -3.94 0.53 3.69
C GLN A 80 -3.99 -0.98 3.98
N GLN A 81 -4.81 -1.38 4.95
CA GLN A 81 -4.97 -2.76 5.37
C GLN A 81 -5.41 -3.67 4.21
N GLY A 82 -4.80 -4.85 4.11
CA GLY A 82 -5.11 -5.87 3.12
C GLY A 82 -4.54 -5.61 1.72
N THR A 83 -3.69 -4.59 1.55
CA THR A 83 -3.08 -4.25 0.26
C THR A 83 -1.72 -4.91 0.06
N THR A 84 -1.26 -4.92 -1.20
CA THR A 84 0.10 -5.37 -1.55
C THR A 84 1.19 -4.63 -0.77
N GLY A 85 0.97 -3.33 -0.48
CA GLY A 85 1.90 -2.53 0.32
C GLY A 85 2.11 -3.07 1.73
N GLN A 86 1.06 -3.60 2.36
CA GLN A 86 1.19 -4.23 3.67
C GLN A 86 2.09 -5.46 3.59
N TYR A 87 1.82 -6.38 2.67
CA TYR A 87 2.62 -7.61 2.50
C TYR A 87 4.07 -7.32 2.13
N TYR A 88 4.31 -6.24 1.38
CA TYR A 88 5.66 -5.81 1.03
C TYR A 88 6.48 -5.41 2.27
N ILE A 89 5.89 -4.73 3.23
CA ILE A 89 6.57 -4.30 4.46
C ILE A 89 6.70 -5.46 5.45
N GLU A 90 5.61 -6.19 5.69
CA GLU A 90 5.60 -7.29 6.67
C GLU A 90 6.37 -8.51 6.20
N GLY A 91 6.50 -8.69 4.89
CA GLY A 91 6.99 -9.90 4.26
C GLY A 91 5.86 -10.91 4.03
N SER A 92 5.98 -11.68 2.96
CA SER A 92 5.03 -12.75 2.62
C SER A 92 5.66 -13.74 1.67
N GLU A 93 5.66 -15.01 2.02
CA GLU A 93 6.17 -16.07 1.14
C GLU A 93 5.31 -16.19 -0.12
N ASP A 94 3.99 -16.11 0.00
CA ASP A 94 3.04 -16.20 -1.12
C ASP A 94 3.22 -15.07 -2.15
N TRP A 95 3.66 -13.91 -1.69
CA TRP A 95 3.95 -12.75 -2.55
C TRP A 95 5.43 -12.63 -2.94
N GLY A 96 6.31 -13.48 -2.40
CA GLY A 96 7.74 -13.44 -2.62
C GLY A 96 8.42 -12.19 -2.02
N PHE A 97 7.83 -11.58 -1.01
CA PHE A 97 8.38 -10.39 -0.35
C PHE A 97 9.17 -10.77 0.91
N PRO A 98 10.45 -10.35 1.01
CA PRO A 98 11.26 -10.61 2.20
C PRO A 98 10.84 -9.77 3.42
N GLY A 99 10.05 -8.73 3.23
CA GLY A 99 9.73 -7.75 4.26
C GLY A 99 10.80 -6.66 4.42
N LEU A 100 10.47 -5.66 5.22
CA LEU A 100 11.35 -4.54 5.57
C LEU A 100 11.66 -4.54 7.06
N PRO A 101 12.79 -3.93 7.49
CA PRO A 101 13.09 -3.75 8.91
C PRO A 101 12.11 -2.81 9.62
N ALA A 102 11.52 -1.85 8.88
CA ALA A 102 10.56 -0.88 9.41
C ALA A 102 9.28 -1.55 9.91
N LYS A 103 8.63 -0.92 10.88
CA LYS A 103 7.35 -1.35 11.40
C LYS A 103 6.21 -0.99 10.44
N CYS A 104 5.39 -1.96 10.08
CA CYS A 104 4.16 -1.75 9.33
C CYS A 104 3.05 -1.19 10.25
N VAL A 105 2.38 -0.12 9.82
CA VAL A 105 1.21 0.45 10.51
C VAL A 105 0.03 0.46 9.53
N THR A 106 -1.00 -0.29 9.84
CA THR A 106 -2.16 -0.47 8.96
C THR A 106 -3.25 0.56 9.26
N TYR A 107 -3.85 1.08 8.19
CA TYR A 107 -4.96 2.04 8.22
C TYR A 107 -6.12 1.53 7.37
N LYS A 108 -7.32 1.98 7.67
CA LYS A 108 -8.51 1.66 6.86
C LYS A 108 -8.53 2.37 5.50
N SER A 109 -7.81 3.49 5.37
CA SER A 109 -7.65 4.19 4.10
C SER A 109 -6.27 4.83 3.97
N GLY A 110 -5.83 5.04 2.71
CA GLY A 110 -4.58 5.74 2.44
C GLY A 110 -4.58 7.19 2.93
N SER A 111 -5.73 7.86 2.91
CA SER A 111 -5.86 9.23 3.42
C SER A 111 -5.56 9.33 4.91
N LEU A 112 -6.01 8.36 5.71
CA LEU A 112 -5.71 8.32 7.16
C LEU A 112 -4.21 8.11 7.40
N ALA A 113 -3.58 7.22 6.62
CA ALA A 113 -2.14 7.00 6.71
C ALA A 113 -1.34 8.27 6.39
N VAL A 114 -1.71 8.98 5.30
CA VAL A 114 -1.02 10.23 4.93
C VAL A 114 -1.25 11.32 5.97
N GLN A 115 -2.45 11.44 6.51
CA GLN A 115 -2.73 12.40 7.58
C GLN A 115 -1.87 12.12 8.83
N ASP A 116 -1.71 10.87 9.20
CA ASP A 116 -0.88 10.48 10.34
C ASP A 116 0.61 10.70 10.09
N MET A 117 1.07 10.54 8.84
CA MET A 117 2.41 10.94 8.40
C MET A 117 2.62 12.45 8.53
N LEU A 118 1.65 13.28 8.10
CA LEU A 118 1.72 14.74 8.23
C LEU A 118 1.72 15.20 9.68
N ASN A 119 1.09 14.45 10.57
CA ASN A 119 1.12 14.68 12.01
C ASN A 119 2.45 14.23 12.67
N GLY A 120 3.35 13.59 11.91
CA GLY A 120 4.64 13.13 12.40
C GLY A 120 4.61 11.82 13.20
N ASN A 121 3.49 11.08 13.17
CA ASN A 121 3.35 9.83 13.90
C ASN A 121 4.01 8.65 13.18
N ILE A 122 4.07 8.71 11.84
CA ILE A 122 4.76 7.74 10.99
C ILE A 122 5.66 8.47 9.98
N GLN A 123 6.67 7.79 9.43
CA GLN A 123 7.65 8.41 8.55
C GLN A 123 7.22 8.44 7.09
N TYR A 124 6.65 7.34 6.60
CA TYR A 124 6.33 7.14 5.17
C TYR A 124 4.99 6.45 5.01
N VAL A 125 4.45 6.48 3.77
CA VAL A 125 3.24 5.73 3.40
C VAL A 125 3.48 5.00 2.08
N ILE A 126 3.11 3.72 2.00
CA ILE A 126 3.10 2.93 0.76
C ILE A 126 1.65 2.63 0.41
N ILE A 127 1.20 3.10 -0.75
CA ILE A 127 -0.14 2.83 -1.30
C ILE A 127 -0.11 2.77 -2.83
N ASP A 128 -1.19 2.31 -3.44
CA ASP A 128 -1.36 2.27 -4.89
C ASP A 128 -1.19 3.65 -5.54
N ALA A 129 -0.67 3.66 -6.77
CA ALA A 129 -0.30 4.88 -7.49
C ALA A 129 -1.47 5.86 -7.69
N ALA A 130 -2.66 5.36 -8.03
CA ALA A 130 -3.81 6.23 -8.29
C ALA A 130 -4.29 6.97 -7.02
N PRO A 131 -4.56 6.29 -5.88
CA PRO A 131 -4.88 6.99 -4.64
C PRO A 131 -3.72 7.84 -4.13
N ALA A 132 -2.45 7.43 -4.30
CA ALA A 132 -1.31 8.25 -3.93
C ALA A 132 -1.32 9.60 -4.64
N ALA A 133 -1.49 9.59 -5.97
CA ALA A 133 -1.55 10.82 -6.76
C ALA A 133 -2.73 11.72 -6.36
N ALA A 134 -3.91 11.15 -6.16
CA ALA A 134 -5.10 11.90 -5.77
C ALA A 134 -4.93 12.58 -4.39
N ILE A 135 -4.44 11.83 -3.41
CA ILE A 135 -4.25 12.33 -2.03
C ILE A 135 -3.17 13.42 -2.00
N THR A 136 -2.00 13.19 -2.62
CA THR A 136 -0.91 14.16 -2.61
C THR A 136 -1.27 15.44 -3.38
N THR A 137 -1.99 15.33 -4.49
CA THR A 137 -2.49 16.50 -5.23
C THR A 137 -3.45 17.33 -4.37
N ALA A 138 -4.39 16.67 -3.68
CA ALA A 138 -5.35 17.37 -2.83
C ALA A 138 -4.65 18.08 -1.64
N ILE A 139 -3.68 17.42 -1.00
CA ILE A 139 -2.93 18.01 0.12
C ILE A 139 -2.07 19.17 -0.34
N ASN A 140 -1.32 19.02 -1.43
CA ASN A 140 -0.43 20.06 -1.93
C ASN A 140 -1.20 21.30 -2.46
N ALA A 141 -2.48 21.14 -2.81
CA ALA A 141 -3.32 22.27 -3.23
C ALA A 141 -3.78 23.17 -2.08
N VAL A 142 -3.70 22.71 -0.81
CA VAL A 142 -4.12 23.47 0.38
C VAL A 142 -2.96 23.94 1.25
N GLN A 143 -1.73 23.63 0.85
CA GLN A 143 -0.50 24.16 1.42
C GLN A 143 0.04 25.33 0.59
#